data_a9519c9f63dc627ca88dc408f6a39688
#
_entry.id   a9519c9f63dc627ca88dc408f6a39688
#
_cell.length_a   1.000
_cell.length_b   1.000
_cell.length_c   1.000
_cell.angle_alpha   90.00
_cell.angle_beta   90.00
_cell.angle_gamma   90.00
#
_symmetry.space_group_name_H-M   'P 1'
#
loop_
_entity.id
_entity.type
_entity.pdbx_description
1 polymer ?
#
loop_
_entity_poly.entity_id
_entity_poly.type
_entity_poly.pdbx_seq_one_letter_code
_entity_poly.pdbx_strand_id
1 'polypeptide(L)'
;MKANIVTNIPGPRSLELKEKREKSVAKGHGSVCGVFIKKALGSNLIDVDGNIFIDFAGGIGTMNVGHSHPKVIQAMENQLHQYTHPCFTVAPYEPYVELAEKLSNKVPIKDHCKSVFFNSGAEAVENAIKISKVYTGRTDILVFSHAYHGRTQMTMSMTYKEDPYKKGFGPFIDNVHRVEFPIKKFDAESLNIDPKKIACLVIEPVAGEGGFIPVGENAMREIRDFCDLHDIILIADEVQTGFGRTGTLFAMEQFGVEPDLFTVAKSIAGGLPLSGVVGRSKIMDAAHVGGIGCLLYTSPSPRDLRL
;
A
#
# COMPACT_ATOMS: atom_id res chain seq x y z
N MET A 1 6.99 27.03 6.65
CA MET A 1 6.21 28.28 6.42
C MET A 1 4.93 28.21 7.23
N LYS A 2 4.33 29.35 7.60
CA LYS A 2 2.98 29.38 8.20
C LYS A 2 1.93 29.35 7.08
N ALA A 3 0.72 28.85 7.37
CA ALA A 3 -0.41 28.97 6.46
C ALA A 3 -0.67 30.46 6.17
N ASN A 4 -0.99 30.80 4.91
CA ASN A 4 -1.26 32.17 4.47
C ASN A 4 -2.27 32.16 3.33
N ILE A 5 -3.41 32.77 3.51
CA ILE A 5 -4.49 32.82 2.54
C ILE A 5 -4.55 34.26 1.97
N VAL A 6 -4.35 34.38 0.67
CA VAL A 6 -4.25 35.65 -0.04
C VAL A 6 -5.41 35.88 -1.02
N THR A 7 -6.24 34.86 -1.29
CA THR A 7 -7.44 34.96 -2.13
C THR A 7 -8.64 34.25 -1.47
N ASN A 8 -9.83 34.38 -2.05
CA ASN A 8 -10.92 33.48 -1.75
C ASN A 8 -10.51 32.03 -2.11
N ILE A 9 -11.12 31.02 -1.50
CA ILE A 9 -10.85 29.62 -1.76
C ILE A 9 -12.11 28.95 -2.34
N PRO A 10 -12.05 28.43 -3.58
CA PRO A 10 -10.92 28.43 -4.53
C PRO A 10 -10.67 29.83 -5.11
N GLY A 11 -9.41 30.16 -5.44
CA GLY A 11 -9.03 31.38 -6.10
C GLY A 11 -9.33 31.38 -7.60
N PRO A 12 -9.16 32.52 -8.30
CA PRO A 12 -9.57 32.67 -9.70
C PRO A 12 -8.85 31.72 -10.66
N ARG A 13 -7.56 31.44 -10.44
CA ARG A 13 -6.80 30.49 -11.27
C ARG A 13 -7.24 29.06 -11.01
N SER A 14 -7.59 28.73 -9.78
CA SER A 14 -8.15 27.41 -9.42
C SER A 14 -9.51 27.20 -10.08
N LEU A 15 -10.36 28.24 -10.16
CA LEU A 15 -11.64 28.17 -10.87
C LEU A 15 -11.46 27.93 -12.38
N GLU A 16 -10.54 28.63 -13.03
CA GLU A 16 -10.19 28.43 -14.45
C GLU A 16 -9.73 26.99 -14.71
N LEU A 17 -8.84 26.45 -13.84
CA LEU A 17 -8.36 25.07 -13.98
C LEU A 17 -9.44 24.04 -13.70
N LYS A 18 -10.40 24.34 -12.84
CA LYS A 18 -11.57 23.48 -12.61
C LYS A 18 -12.40 23.33 -13.89
N GLU A 19 -12.67 24.40 -14.61
CA GLU A 19 -13.38 24.34 -15.91
C GLU A 19 -12.60 23.50 -16.95
N LYS A 20 -11.28 23.68 -17.05
CA LYS A 20 -10.43 22.87 -17.94
C LYS A 20 -10.46 21.39 -17.55
N ARG A 21 -10.39 21.10 -16.24
CA ARG A 21 -10.47 19.75 -15.71
C ARG A 21 -11.80 19.07 -16.08
N GLU A 22 -12.90 19.75 -15.95
CA GLU A 22 -14.24 19.21 -16.27
C GLU A 22 -14.35 18.80 -17.75
N LYS A 23 -13.61 19.47 -18.64
CA LYS A 23 -13.55 19.16 -20.08
C LYS A 23 -12.57 18.05 -20.45
N SER A 24 -11.51 17.84 -19.64
CA SER A 24 -10.35 17.03 -20.04
C SER A 24 -10.11 15.80 -19.17
N VAL A 25 -10.63 15.76 -17.94
CA VAL A 25 -10.41 14.66 -16.99
C VAL A 25 -11.70 13.86 -16.80
N ALA A 26 -11.59 12.54 -16.91
CA ALA A 26 -12.72 11.65 -16.72
C ALA A 26 -13.42 11.91 -15.37
N LYS A 27 -14.75 12.02 -15.38
CA LYS A 27 -15.58 12.36 -14.21
C LYS A 27 -15.39 11.40 -13.03
N GLY A 28 -15.12 10.12 -13.31
CA GLY A 28 -14.87 9.10 -12.28
C GLY A 28 -13.62 9.35 -11.42
N HIS A 29 -12.68 10.17 -11.90
CA HIS A 29 -11.53 10.60 -11.12
C HIS A 29 -11.90 11.85 -10.30
N GLY A 30 -12.44 11.66 -9.11
CA GLY A 30 -12.87 12.75 -8.22
C GLY A 30 -11.72 13.63 -7.71
N SER A 31 -12.06 14.76 -7.12
CA SER A 31 -11.17 15.58 -6.28
C SER A 31 -11.94 16.10 -5.08
N VAL A 32 -11.31 16.10 -3.89
CA VAL A 32 -11.96 16.49 -2.64
C VAL A 32 -11.95 18.01 -2.44
N CYS A 33 -10.86 18.67 -2.82
CA CYS A 33 -10.75 20.13 -2.68
C CYS A 33 -10.78 20.83 -4.05
N GLY A 34 -11.18 22.09 -4.06
CA GLY A 34 -11.29 22.91 -5.26
C GLY A 34 -10.02 23.68 -5.63
N VAL A 35 -8.93 23.53 -4.88
CA VAL A 35 -7.66 24.22 -5.16
C VAL A 35 -6.73 23.36 -6.01
N PHE A 36 -5.90 23.98 -6.83
CA PHE A 36 -4.90 23.33 -7.67
C PHE A 36 -3.50 23.66 -7.17
N ILE A 37 -2.74 22.63 -6.80
CA ILE A 37 -1.42 22.80 -6.20
C ILE A 37 -0.37 23.07 -7.28
N LYS A 38 0.41 24.12 -7.09
CA LYS A 38 1.54 24.52 -7.93
C LYS A 38 2.87 24.03 -7.38
N LYS A 39 3.03 24.00 -6.06
CA LYS A 39 4.27 23.62 -5.38
C LYS A 39 3.97 23.05 -4.01
N ALA A 40 4.79 22.10 -3.59
CA ALA A 40 4.73 21.55 -2.24
C ALA A 40 6.15 21.45 -1.65
N LEU A 41 6.30 21.73 -0.34
CA LEU A 41 7.59 21.66 0.35
C LEU A 41 7.38 21.35 1.83
N GLY A 42 8.02 20.29 2.33
CA GLY A 42 7.81 19.82 3.70
C GLY A 42 6.32 19.52 3.94
N SER A 43 5.70 20.19 4.89
CA SER A 43 4.26 20.08 5.18
C SER A 43 3.39 21.16 4.52
N ASN A 44 3.91 21.94 3.60
CA ASN A 44 3.17 23.02 2.98
C ASN A 44 2.80 22.73 1.52
N LEU A 45 1.56 23.09 1.17
CA LEU A 45 1.05 23.13 -0.19
C LEU A 45 0.84 24.58 -0.62
N ILE A 46 1.32 24.95 -1.80
CA ILE A 46 1.13 26.28 -2.39
C ILE A 46 0.28 26.07 -3.63
N ASP A 47 -0.90 26.71 -3.67
CA ASP A 47 -1.78 26.63 -4.82
C ASP A 47 -1.37 27.57 -5.96
N VAL A 48 -2.08 27.49 -7.06
CA VAL A 48 -1.84 28.34 -8.25
C VAL A 48 -2.22 29.80 -8.04
N ASP A 49 -2.96 30.09 -6.99
CA ASP A 49 -3.42 31.41 -6.60
C ASP A 49 -2.52 32.08 -5.54
N GLY A 50 -1.50 31.35 -5.02
CA GLY A 50 -0.53 31.81 -4.05
C GLY A 50 -0.92 31.58 -2.59
N ASN A 51 -2.03 30.88 -2.33
CA ASN A 51 -2.39 30.51 -0.97
C ASN A 51 -1.47 29.39 -0.46
N ILE A 52 -1.11 29.43 0.82
CA ILE A 52 -0.26 28.44 1.50
C ILE A 52 -1.11 27.70 2.52
N PHE A 53 -1.18 26.37 2.35
CA PHE A 53 -1.90 25.46 3.24
C PHE A 53 -0.92 24.55 3.99
N ILE A 54 -1.33 24.05 5.15
CA ILE A 54 -0.66 22.94 5.82
C ILE A 54 -1.31 21.64 5.35
N ASP A 55 -0.49 20.72 4.86
CA ASP A 55 -0.95 19.41 4.37
C ASP A 55 -1.14 18.42 5.53
N PHE A 56 -2.35 18.33 6.05
CA PHE A 56 -2.73 17.29 7.02
C PHE A 56 -3.12 15.97 6.37
N ALA A 57 -3.37 15.95 5.05
CA ALA A 57 -3.69 14.71 4.34
C ALA A 57 -2.42 13.90 4.00
N GLY A 58 -1.28 14.57 3.88
CA GLY A 58 0.01 13.93 3.58
C GLY A 58 -0.04 13.06 2.32
N GLY A 59 -0.79 13.48 1.28
CA GLY A 59 -1.02 12.66 0.08
C GLY A 59 -1.75 11.35 0.40
N ILE A 60 -2.68 11.35 1.34
CA ILE A 60 -3.37 10.16 1.88
C ILE A 60 -2.35 9.16 2.49
N GLY A 61 -1.51 9.69 3.41
CA GLY A 61 -0.53 8.90 4.14
C GLY A 61 0.73 8.50 3.35
N THR A 62 1.03 9.21 2.26
CA THR A 62 2.19 8.90 1.40
C THR A 62 3.44 9.71 1.79
N MET A 63 3.26 10.94 2.30
CA MET A 63 4.34 11.91 2.47
C MET A 63 4.94 11.92 3.88
N ASN A 64 5.37 10.75 4.42
CA ASN A 64 5.94 10.67 5.77
C ASN A 64 7.22 11.50 5.94
N VAL A 65 8.00 11.68 4.88
CA VAL A 65 9.23 12.50 4.88
C VAL A 65 8.98 13.96 4.46
N GLY A 66 7.72 14.31 4.19
CA GLY A 66 7.33 15.62 3.65
C GLY A 66 7.56 15.74 2.14
N HIS A 67 6.93 16.76 1.55
CA HIS A 67 7.04 17.06 0.12
C HIS A 67 8.45 17.53 -0.25
N SER A 68 8.92 17.07 -1.42
CA SER A 68 10.19 17.51 -2.03
C SER A 68 11.39 17.41 -1.08
N HIS A 69 11.49 16.27 -0.35
CA HIS A 69 12.60 16.06 0.58
C HIS A 69 13.94 16.12 -0.17
N PRO A 70 14.94 16.92 0.27
CA PRO A 70 16.18 17.17 -0.49
C PRO A 70 16.93 15.91 -0.87
N LYS A 71 17.04 14.92 0.04
CA LYS A 71 17.71 13.64 -0.23
C LYS A 71 16.98 12.81 -1.29
N VAL A 72 15.64 12.84 -1.32
CA VAL A 72 14.84 12.14 -2.34
C VAL A 72 15.06 12.81 -3.70
N ILE A 73 14.97 14.14 -3.77
CA ILE A 73 15.22 14.89 -5.01
C ILE A 73 16.63 14.60 -5.54
N GLN A 74 17.66 14.67 -4.70
CA GLN A 74 19.04 14.40 -5.12
C GLN A 74 19.22 12.96 -5.65
N ALA A 75 18.59 11.97 -5.01
CA ALA A 75 18.64 10.59 -5.49
C ALA A 75 17.96 10.44 -6.87
N MET A 76 16.83 11.14 -7.08
CA MET A 76 16.13 11.20 -8.37
C MET A 76 17.01 11.81 -9.47
N GLU A 77 17.61 12.96 -9.20
CA GLU A 77 18.49 13.66 -10.15
C GLU A 77 19.67 12.78 -10.53
N ASN A 78 20.34 12.16 -9.56
CA ASN A 78 21.46 11.26 -9.80
C ASN A 78 21.07 10.07 -10.69
N GLN A 79 19.91 9.45 -10.43
CA GLN A 79 19.45 8.29 -11.18
C GLN A 79 19.04 8.64 -12.61
N LEU A 80 18.40 9.79 -12.81
CA LEU A 80 17.96 10.24 -14.15
C LEU A 80 19.12 10.40 -15.14
N HIS A 81 20.32 10.71 -14.66
CA HIS A 81 21.53 10.82 -15.48
C HIS A 81 22.17 9.47 -15.84
N GLN A 82 21.73 8.37 -15.22
CA GLN A 82 22.29 7.04 -15.50
C GLN A 82 21.43 6.29 -16.51
N TYR A 83 20.19 6.01 -16.16
CA TYR A 83 19.21 5.35 -17.02
C TYR A 83 17.79 5.50 -16.44
N THR A 84 16.78 5.36 -17.27
CA THR A 84 15.38 5.47 -16.87
C THR A 84 14.65 4.13 -16.81
N HIS A 85 14.93 3.18 -17.72
CA HIS A 85 14.19 1.92 -17.79
C HIS A 85 14.92 0.80 -18.55
N PRO A 86 15.87 0.07 -17.92
CA PRO A 86 16.47 -1.11 -18.54
C PRO A 86 15.59 -2.37 -18.46
N CYS A 87 14.50 -2.36 -17.67
CA CYS A 87 13.64 -3.51 -17.37
C CYS A 87 14.37 -4.62 -16.60
N PHE A 88 14.13 -4.71 -15.28
CA PHE A 88 14.84 -5.64 -14.40
C PHE A 88 14.80 -7.10 -14.86
N THR A 89 13.70 -7.54 -15.48
CA THR A 89 13.57 -8.90 -16.01
C THR A 89 14.41 -9.16 -17.25
N VAL A 90 14.87 -8.12 -17.94
CA VAL A 90 15.74 -8.19 -19.14
C VAL A 90 17.18 -7.91 -18.76
N ALA A 91 17.43 -6.81 -18.05
CA ALA A 91 18.74 -6.35 -17.62
C ALA A 91 18.69 -5.93 -16.15
N PRO A 92 19.00 -6.82 -15.21
CA PRO A 92 19.00 -6.52 -13.76
C PRO A 92 19.94 -5.35 -13.43
N TYR A 93 19.61 -4.61 -12.35
CA TYR A 93 20.34 -3.45 -11.90
C TYR A 93 20.45 -3.40 -10.37
N GLU A 94 21.58 -2.83 -9.91
CA GLU A 94 21.99 -2.82 -8.50
C GLU A 94 20.97 -2.17 -7.56
N PRO A 95 20.41 -0.97 -7.82
CA PRO A 95 19.48 -0.32 -6.89
C PRO A 95 18.27 -1.16 -6.50
N TYR A 96 17.76 -1.99 -7.41
CA TYR A 96 16.68 -2.91 -7.10
C TYR A 96 17.10 -3.97 -6.07
N VAL A 97 18.27 -4.57 -6.29
CA VAL A 97 18.80 -5.61 -5.40
C VAL A 97 19.10 -5.04 -4.01
N GLU A 98 19.72 -3.85 -3.96
CA GLU A 98 19.97 -3.15 -2.70
C GLU A 98 18.69 -2.81 -1.93
N LEU A 99 17.64 -2.34 -2.61
CA LEU A 99 16.37 -2.04 -1.97
C LEU A 99 15.72 -3.34 -1.45
N ALA A 100 15.75 -4.42 -2.26
CA ALA A 100 15.22 -5.72 -1.85
C ALA A 100 15.93 -6.24 -0.60
N GLU A 101 17.25 -6.16 -0.55
CA GLU A 101 18.05 -6.55 0.63
C GLU A 101 17.70 -5.68 1.84
N LYS A 102 17.69 -4.35 1.69
CA LYS A 102 17.36 -3.42 2.77
C LYS A 102 15.97 -3.68 3.34
N LEU A 103 14.96 -3.85 2.48
CA LEU A 103 13.59 -4.09 2.91
C LEU A 103 13.47 -5.45 3.60
N SER A 104 14.05 -6.51 3.03
CA SER A 104 14.03 -7.86 3.61
C SER A 104 14.67 -7.93 4.99
N ASN A 105 15.71 -7.12 5.24
CA ASN A 105 16.39 -7.04 6.54
C ASN A 105 15.69 -6.13 7.56
N LYS A 106 14.66 -5.38 7.15
CA LYS A 106 13.96 -4.42 8.03
C LYS A 106 12.59 -4.90 8.51
N VAL A 107 11.96 -5.83 7.80
CA VAL A 107 10.67 -6.37 8.26
C VAL A 107 10.85 -7.18 9.54
N PRO A 108 9.89 -7.12 10.48
CA PRO A 108 9.97 -7.83 11.76
C PRO A 108 9.61 -9.32 11.60
N ILE A 109 10.34 -10.02 10.74
CA ILE A 109 10.30 -11.48 10.54
C ILE A 109 11.70 -12.01 10.80
N LYS A 110 11.83 -13.01 11.66
CA LYS A 110 13.14 -13.60 12.04
C LYS A 110 13.75 -14.46 10.94
N ASP A 111 12.91 -15.09 10.12
CA ASP A 111 13.37 -15.92 9.01
C ASP A 111 13.99 -15.08 7.89
N HIS A 112 14.77 -15.74 7.03
CA HIS A 112 15.26 -15.13 5.81
C HIS A 112 14.10 -14.68 4.91
N CYS A 113 14.11 -13.40 4.53
CA CYS A 113 13.08 -12.78 3.72
C CYS A 113 13.58 -12.45 2.30
N LYS A 114 12.63 -12.37 1.38
CA LYS A 114 12.83 -11.85 0.02
C LYS A 114 11.79 -10.80 -0.31
N SER A 115 12.13 -9.91 -1.23
CA SER A 115 11.26 -8.82 -1.68
C SER A 115 11.07 -8.83 -3.19
N VAL A 116 9.91 -8.36 -3.63
CA VAL A 116 9.60 -8.05 -5.04
C VAL A 116 8.82 -6.75 -5.09
N PHE A 117 9.03 -5.93 -6.12
CA PHE A 117 8.44 -4.60 -6.21
C PHE A 117 7.45 -4.45 -7.36
N PHE A 118 6.53 -3.47 -7.21
CA PHE A 118 5.45 -3.12 -8.13
C PHE A 118 5.20 -1.61 -8.07
N ASN A 119 4.18 -1.08 -8.78
CA ASN A 119 3.93 0.35 -8.85
C ASN A 119 2.89 0.85 -7.83
N SER A 120 1.94 0.03 -7.45
CA SER A 120 0.82 0.41 -6.58
C SER A 120 0.56 -0.60 -5.48
N GLY A 121 -0.04 -0.13 -4.36
CA GLY A 121 -0.46 -1.01 -3.28
C GLY A 121 -1.40 -2.12 -3.73
N ALA A 122 -2.30 -1.83 -4.68
CA ALA A 122 -3.19 -2.85 -5.25
C ALA A 122 -2.40 -3.96 -5.95
N GLU A 123 -1.36 -3.64 -6.73
CA GLU A 123 -0.50 -4.64 -7.35
C GLU A 123 0.26 -5.47 -6.31
N ALA A 124 0.74 -4.85 -5.24
CA ALA A 124 1.39 -5.57 -4.14
C ALA A 124 0.43 -6.59 -3.50
N VAL A 125 -0.79 -6.17 -3.17
CA VAL A 125 -1.82 -7.06 -2.60
C VAL A 125 -2.19 -8.19 -3.56
N GLU A 126 -2.42 -7.88 -4.85
CA GLU A 126 -2.69 -8.90 -5.89
C GLU A 126 -1.59 -9.97 -5.95
N ASN A 127 -0.32 -9.55 -5.91
CA ASN A 127 0.80 -10.47 -6.00
C ASN A 127 1.04 -11.24 -4.68
N ALA A 128 0.80 -10.63 -3.51
CA ALA A 128 0.83 -11.36 -2.24
C ALA A 128 -0.21 -12.49 -2.20
N ILE A 129 -1.42 -12.24 -2.74
CA ILE A 129 -2.46 -13.26 -2.88
C ILE A 129 -2.03 -14.35 -3.87
N LYS A 130 -1.47 -13.99 -5.04
CA LYS A 130 -0.97 -14.95 -6.03
C LYS A 130 0.07 -15.87 -5.41
N ILE A 131 1.05 -15.32 -4.71
CA ILE A 131 2.11 -16.06 -4.01
C ILE A 131 1.49 -17.02 -2.99
N SER A 132 0.56 -16.54 -2.17
CA SER A 132 -0.11 -17.34 -1.14
C SER A 132 -0.91 -18.50 -1.73
N LYS A 133 -1.65 -18.26 -2.83
CA LYS A 133 -2.40 -19.32 -3.53
C LYS A 133 -1.49 -20.40 -4.11
N VAL A 134 -0.39 -20.02 -4.72
CA VAL A 134 0.58 -20.99 -5.26
C VAL A 134 1.24 -21.79 -4.14
N TYR A 135 1.63 -21.13 -3.05
CA TYR A 135 2.27 -21.80 -1.92
C TYR A 135 1.36 -22.79 -1.20
N THR A 136 0.10 -22.43 -0.97
CA THR A 136 -0.85 -23.27 -0.23
C THR A 136 -1.61 -24.26 -1.11
N GLY A 137 -1.70 -24.03 -2.41
CA GLY A 137 -2.58 -24.77 -3.33
C GLY A 137 -4.07 -24.47 -3.11
N ARG A 138 -4.42 -23.42 -2.35
CA ARG A 138 -5.79 -23.04 -1.95
C ARG A 138 -6.25 -21.80 -2.70
N THR A 139 -7.56 -21.52 -2.66
CA THR A 139 -8.15 -20.46 -3.50
C THR A 139 -8.78 -19.31 -2.71
N ASP A 140 -9.26 -19.57 -1.49
CA ASP A 140 -10.11 -18.65 -0.75
C ASP A 140 -9.28 -17.63 0.05
N ILE A 141 -9.85 -16.47 0.23
CA ILE A 141 -9.20 -15.33 0.87
C ILE A 141 -10.10 -14.85 2.00
N LEU A 142 -9.54 -14.69 3.19
CA LEU A 142 -10.23 -14.11 4.33
C LEU A 142 -9.82 -12.65 4.53
N VAL A 143 -10.81 -11.75 4.65
CA VAL A 143 -10.63 -10.31 4.86
C VAL A 143 -11.60 -9.80 5.92
N PHE A 144 -11.47 -8.53 6.29
CA PHE A 144 -12.27 -7.94 7.36
C PHE A 144 -13.23 -6.85 6.86
N SER A 145 -14.30 -6.59 7.63
CA SER A 145 -15.04 -5.34 7.52
C SER A 145 -14.09 -4.14 7.75
N HIS A 146 -14.46 -2.97 7.27
CA HIS A 146 -13.63 -1.76 7.29
C HIS A 146 -12.34 -1.78 6.46
N ALA A 147 -11.98 -2.91 5.82
CA ALA A 147 -10.75 -3.04 5.05
C ALA A 147 -10.77 -2.26 3.73
N TYR A 148 -9.59 -1.75 3.34
CA TYR A 148 -9.32 -1.18 2.04
C TYR A 148 -8.00 -1.71 1.47
N HIS A 149 -8.07 -2.54 0.43
CA HIS A 149 -6.91 -3.18 -0.19
C HIS A 149 -6.62 -2.73 -1.62
N GLY A 150 -7.44 -1.85 -2.19
CA GLY A 150 -7.23 -1.30 -3.53
C GLY A 150 -8.47 -1.27 -4.40
N ARG A 151 -8.27 -0.98 -5.71
CA ARG A 151 -9.34 -0.79 -6.71
C ARG A 151 -9.16 -1.61 -7.99
N THR A 152 -8.33 -2.64 -7.99
CA THR A 152 -8.32 -3.67 -9.04
C THR A 152 -9.44 -4.68 -8.77
N GLN A 153 -9.77 -5.54 -9.72
CA GLN A 153 -10.92 -6.46 -9.58
C GLN A 153 -10.84 -7.31 -8.29
N MET A 154 -9.67 -7.91 -8.01
CA MET A 154 -9.47 -8.68 -6.78
C MET A 154 -9.50 -7.78 -5.55
N THR A 155 -8.75 -6.70 -5.53
CA THR A 155 -8.65 -5.83 -4.36
C THR A 155 -9.95 -5.07 -4.07
N MET A 156 -10.79 -4.74 -5.10
CA MET A 156 -12.14 -4.25 -4.89
C MET A 156 -13.04 -5.29 -4.22
N SER A 157 -12.92 -6.56 -4.61
CA SER A 157 -13.66 -7.65 -3.94
C SER A 157 -13.31 -7.73 -2.45
N MET A 158 -12.07 -7.43 -2.10
CA MET A 158 -11.55 -7.41 -0.72
C MET A 158 -11.90 -6.12 0.04
N THR A 159 -12.02 -4.98 -0.65
CA THR A 159 -12.37 -3.69 -0.04
C THR A 159 -13.80 -3.72 0.50
N TYR A 160 -14.02 -3.18 1.71
CA TYR A 160 -15.31 -3.25 2.40
C TYR A 160 -16.32 -2.25 1.85
N LYS A 161 -15.93 -0.97 1.79
CA LYS A 161 -16.85 0.13 1.49
C LYS A 161 -17.37 0.07 0.06
N GLU A 162 -18.72 0.01 -0.08
CA GLU A 162 -19.39 -0.06 -1.37
C GLU A 162 -19.28 1.26 -2.16
N ASP A 163 -19.80 2.34 -1.60
CA ASP A 163 -19.74 3.67 -2.22
C ASP A 163 -18.56 4.49 -1.63
N PRO A 164 -17.67 5.04 -2.45
CA PRO A 164 -17.68 5.11 -3.92
C PRO A 164 -16.87 3.98 -4.62
N TYR A 165 -16.30 3.02 -3.89
CA TYR A 165 -15.21 2.18 -4.40
C TYR A 165 -15.66 1.03 -5.31
N LYS A 166 -16.84 0.48 -5.07
CA LYS A 166 -17.35 -0.77 -5.67
C LYS A 166 -18.62 -0.60 -6.50
N LYS A 167 -19.38 0.44 -6.22
CA LYS A 167 -20.71 0.67 -6.77
C LYS A 167 -20.73 0.62 -8.29
N GLY A 168 -21.43 -0.38 -8.85
CA GLY A 168 -21.59 -0.57 -10.28
C GLY A 168 -20.41 -1.25 -11.00
N PHE A 169 -19.39 -1.73 -10.29
CA PHE A 169 -18.22 -2.39 -10.89
C PHE A 169 -18.25 -3.93 -10.80
N GLY A 170 -19.31 -4.52 -10.23
CA GLY A 170 -19.46 -5.99 -10.17
C GLY A 170 -19.66 -6.65 -11.55
N PRO A 171 -19.62 -8.01 -11.61
CA PRO A 171 -19.55 -8.90 -10.47
C PRO A 171 -18.16 -8.94 -9.81
N PHE A 172 -18.13 -9.26 -8.52
CA PHE A 172 -16.91 -9.42 -7.75
C PHE A 172 -16.53 -10.90 -7.61
N ILE A 173 -15.37 -11.18 -7.06
CA ILE A 173 -14.81 -12.51 -6.93
C ILE A 173 -15.45 -13.23 -5.74
N ASP A 174 -16.01 -14.43 -5.97
CA ASP A 174 -16.83 -15.15 -4.98
C ASP A 174 -16.02 -15.78 -3.83
N ASN A 175 -14.73 -16.06 -4.04
CA ASN A 175 -13.88 -16.71 -3.03
C ASN A 175 -13.19 -15.71 -2.07
N VAL A 176 -13.76 -14.53 -1.90
CA VAL A 176 -13.36 -13.56 -0.89
C VAL A 176 -14.40 -13.55 0.24
N HIS A 177 -13.99 -14.06 1.39
CA HIS A 177 -14.85 -14.16 2.58
C HIS A 177 -14.54 -13.03 3.54
N ARG A 178 -15.59 -12.50 4.17
CA ARG A 178 -15.46 -11.32 5.02
C ARG A 178 -16.03 -11.59 6.41
N VAL A 179 -15.25 -11.17 7.42
CA VAL A 179 -15.65 -11.20 8.83
C VAL A 179 -15.51 -9.82 9.47
N GLU A 180 -16.05 -9.67 10.67
CA GLU A 180 -15.95 -8.40 11.41
C GLU A 180 -14.50 -8.06 11.77
N PHE A 181 -14.17 -6.77 11.72
CA PHE A 181 -12.84 -6.28 12.07
C PHE A 181 -12.57 -6.51 13.56
N PRO A 182 -11.44 -7.14 13.93
CA PRO A 182 -11.21 -7.65 15.27
C PRO A 182 -10.65 -6.58 16.22
N ILE A 183 -11.52 -5.69 16.71
CA ILE A 183 -11.13 -4.62 17.66
C ILE A 183 -10.72 -5.18 19.02
N LYS A 184 -11.40 -6.24 19.51
CA LYS A 184 -11.13 -6.82 20.83
C LYS A 184 -10.66 -8.26 20.76
N LYS A 185 -11.31 -9.07 19.94
CA LYS A 185 -10.99 -10.48 19.72
C LYS A 185 -11.27 -10.86 18.27
N PHE A 186 -10.62 -11.91 17.81
CA PHE A 186 -10.92 -12.57 16.55
C PHE A 186 -11.87 -13.76 16.82
N ASP A 187 -13.01 -13.77 16.16
CA ASP A 187 -14.00 -14.83 16.30
C ASP A 187 -13.89 -15.85 15.16
N ALA A 188 -13.01 -16.84 15.35
CA ALA A 188 -12.83 -17.92 14.39
C ALA A 188 -14.05 -18.86 14.30
N GLU A 189 -14.88 -18.96 15.34
CA GLU A 189 -16.06 -19.82 15.37
C GLU A 189 -17.21 -19.28 14.49
N SER A 190 -17.22 -17.96 14.26
CA SER A 190 -18.18 -17.32 13.34
C SER A 190 -17.92 -17.57 11.86
N LEU A 191 -16.78 -18.20 11.52
CA LEU A 191 -16.41 -18.47 10.14
C LEU A 191 -17.29 -19.57 9.54
N ASN A 192 -18.15 -19.22 8.60
CA ASN A 192 -18.95 -20.17 7.81
C ASN A 192 -18.16 -20.70 6.60
N ILE A 193 -16.87 -20.98 6.78
CA ILE A 193 -15.98 -21.45 5.72
C ILE A 193 -15.02 -22.51 6.28
N ASP A 194 -14.75 -23.53 5.50
CA ASP A 194 -13.70 -24.50 5.84
C ASP A 194 -12.32 -23.83 5.79
N PRO A 195 -11.59 -23.72 6.91
CA PRO A 195 -10.25 -23.12 6.95
C PRO A 195 -9.26 -23.75 5.97
N LYS A 196 -9.45 -25.05 5.61
CA LYS A 196 -8.61 -25.75 4.65
C LYS A 196 -8.71 -25.21 3.21
N LYS A 197 -9.70 -24.38 2.90
CA LYS A 197 -9.84 -23.70 1.61
C LYS A 197 -9.15 -22.35 1.57
N ILE A 198 -8.84 -21.77 2.74
CA ILE A 198 -8.27 -20.42 2.86
C ILE A 198 -6.78 -20.47 2.52
N ALA A 199 -6.39 -19.74 1.48
CA ALA A 199 -4.99 -19.53 1.09
C ALA A 199 -4.31 -18.52 1.99
N CYS A 200 -4.99 -17.40 2.24
CA CYS A 200 -4.44 -16.30 3.04
C CYS A 200 -5.53 -15.53 3.78
N LEU A 201 -5.12 -14.92 4.89
CA LEU A 201 -5.85 -13.91 5.64
C LEU A 201 -5.11 -12.57 5.45
N VAL A 202 -5.83 -11.53 5.03
CA VAL A 202 -5.26 -10.20 4.78
C VAL A 202 -5.83 -9.21 5.79
N ILE A 203 -4.94 -8.50 6.50
CA ILE A 203 -5.33 -7.54 7.52
C ILE A 203 -4.48 -6.28 7.48
N GLU A 204 -5.12 -5.11 7.61
CA GLU A 204 -4.45 -3.86 7.94
C GLU A 204 -4.25 -3.82 9.47
N PRO A 205 -3.03 -3.63 10.01
CA PRO A 205 -2.82 -3.51 11.46
C PRO A 205 -3.62 -2.35 12.08
N VAL A 206 -3.87 -1.31 11.28
CA VAL A 206 -4.83 -0.24 11.54
C VAL A 206 -5.66 -0.05 10.28
N ALA A 207 -6.97 -0.28 10.34
CA ALA A 207 -7.87 -0.05 9.21
C ALA A 207 -7.88 1.44 8.85
N GLY A 208 -7.18 1.82 7.77
CA GLY A 208 -6.97 3.22 7.40
C GLY A 208 -8.25 3.88 6.89
N GLU A 209 -8.69 3.50 5.71
CA GLU A 209 -9.93 4.00 5.08
C GLU A 209 -11.20 3.62 5.87
N GLY A 210 -11.09 2.61 6.71
CA GLY A 210 -12.12 2.15 7.62
C GLY A 210 -12.36 3.06 8.84
N GLY A 211 -11.48 4.04 9.09
CA GLY A 211 -11.63 5.01 10.18
C GLY A 211 -10.50 5.06 11.19
N PHE A 212 -9.30 4.64 10.82
CA PHE A 212 -8.10 4.56 11.68
C PHE A 212 -8.33 3.68 12.93
N ILE A 213 -8.92 2.52 12.71
CA ILE A 213 -9.28 1.56 13.77
C ILE A 213 -8.13 0.56 13.95
N PRO A 214 -7.43 0.54 15.10
CA PRO A 214 -6.40 -0.46 15.34
C PRO A 214 -6.99 -1.83 15.64
N VAL A 215 -6.30 -2.87 15.25
CA VAL A 215 -6.56 -4.25 15.69
C VAL A 215 -6.24 -4.37 17.19
N GLY A 216 -7.01 -5.14 17.93
CA GLY A 216 -6.69 -5.46 19.33
C GLY A 216 -5.45 -6.36 19.43
N GLU A 217 -4.59 -6.12 20.43
CA GLU A 217 -3.37 -6.94 20.59
C GLU A 217 -3.66 -8.43 20.73
N ASN A 218 -4.65 -8.78 21.57
CA ASN A 218 -5.07 -10.18 21.73
C ASN A 218 -5.65 -10.74 20.43
N ALA A 219 -6.46 -9.95 19.74
CA ALA A 219 -7.05 -10.36 18.48
C ALA A 219 -6.00 -10.64 17.39
N MET A 220 -4.91 -9.87 17.35
CA MET A 220 -3.82 -10.13 16.40
C MET A 220 -3.09 -11.45 16.71
N ARG A 221 -2.92 -11.80 17.99
CA ARG A 221 -2.37 -13.10 18.40
C ARG A 221 -3.32 -14.26 18.05
N GLU A 222 -4.62 -14.11 18.34
CA GLU A 222 -5.65 -15.09 17.96
C GLU A 222 -5.69 -15.33 16.44
N ILE A 223 -5.51 -14.27 15.64
CA ILE A 223 -5.37 -14.39 14.18
C ILE A 223 -4.12 -15.19 13.81
N ARG A 224 -2.97 -14.92 14.43
CA ARG A 224 -1.75 -15.69 14.16
C ARG A 224 -1.91 -17.14 14.52
N ASP A 225 -2.44 -17.44 15.72
CA ASP A 225 -2.69 -18.79 16.19
C ASP A 225 -3.65 -19.55 15.24
N PHE A 226 -4.70 -18.88 14.77
CA PHE A 226 -5.63 -19.45 13.77
C PHE A 226 -4.92 -19.75 12.45
N CYS A 227 -4.10 -18.82 11.97
CA CYS A 227 -3.35 -19.03 10.73
C CYS A 227 -2.34 -20.18 10.86
N ASP A 228 -1.65 -20.28 12.00
CA ASP A 228 -0.69 -21.35 12.28
C ASP A 228 -1.39 -22.73 12.37
N LEU A 229 -2.53 -22.78 13.06
CA LEU A 229 -3.31 -24.02 13.21
C LEU A 229 -3.80 -24.59 11.88
N HIS A 230 -4.06 -23.73 10.90
CA HIS A 230 -4.67 -24.11 9.63
C HIS A 230 -3.76 -23.96 8.41
N ASP A 231 -2.47 -23.64 8.60
CA ASP A 231 -1.49 -23.37 7.53
C ASP A 231 -2.01 -22.27 6.56
N ILE A 232 -2.58 -21.20 7.09
CA ILE A 232 -3.07 -20.03 6.34
C ILE A 232 -1.97 -18.96 6.32
N ILE A 233 -1.70 -18.38 5.17
CA ILE A 233 -0.72 -17.29 5.07
C ILE A 233 -1.29 -15.99 5.66
N LEU A 234 -0.66 -15.46 6.70
CA LEU A 234 -0.99 -14.15 7.25
C LEU A 234 -0.28 -13.05 6.46
N ILE A 235 -1.06 -12.20 5.80
CA ILE A 235 -0.58 -11.02 5.06
C ILE A 235 -0.91 -9.77 5.87
N ALA A 236 0.12 -9.06 6.34
CA ALA A 236 -0.04 -7.72 6.90
C ALA A 236 -0.04 -6.68 5.77
N ASP A 237 -1.17 -6.04 5.55
CA ASP A 237 -1.26 -4.91 4.61
C ASP A 237 -0.78 -3.63 5.29
N GLU A 238 0.52 -3.37 5.15
CA GLU A 238 1.19 -2.18 5.68
C GLU A 238 1.37 -1.09 4.62
N VAL A 239 0.56 -1.10 3.58
CA VAL A 239 0.54 -0.06 2.55
C VAL A 239 0.34 1.33 3.16
N GLN A 240 -0.48 1.47 4.20
CA GLN A 240 -0.70 2.74 4.87
C GLN A 240 0.05 2.87 6.20
N THR A 241 0.17 1.80 6.96
CA THR A 241 0.73 1.81 8.32
C THR A 241 2.25 1.77 8.35
N GLY A 242 2.89 1.28 7.29
CA GLY A 242 4.34 1.14 7.21
C GLY A 242 5.12 2.45 7.15
N PHE A 243 6.43 2.33 7.27
CA PHE A 243 7.42 3.40 7.15
C PHE A 243 7.22 4.53 8.15
N GLY A 244 6.99 4.18 9.42
CA GLY A 244 6.95 5.12 10.52
C GLY A 244 5.59 5.79 10.77
N ARG A 245 4.54 5.45 10.01
CA ARG A 245 3.20 6.08 10.15
C ARG A 245 2.61 5.92 11.55
N THR A 246 2.85 4.78 12.20
CA THR A 246 2.30 4.44 13.52
C THR A 246 3.30 4.59 14.67
N GLY A 247 4.53 5.07 14.37
CA GLY A 247 5.59 5.29 15.37
C GLY A 247 6.71 4.25 15.33
N THR A 248 6.47 3.06 14.81
CA THR A 248 7.47 2.03 14.49
C THR A 248 7.67 1.96 12.97
N LEU A 249 8.73 1.32 12.48
CA LEU A 249 8.94 1.20 11.03
C LEU A 249 7.78 0.44 10.39
N PHE A 250 7.34 -0.65 10.99
CA PHE A 250 6.13 -1.39 10.64
C PHE A 250 5.21 -1.46 11.85
N ALA A 251 3.88 -1.33 11.63
CA ALA A 251 2.91 -1.39 12.71
C ALA A 251 2.87 -2.76 13.39
N MET A 252 3.17 -3.84 12.67
CA MET A 252 3.23 -5.21 13.22
C MET A 252 4.25 -5.36 14.35
N GLU A 253 5.29 -4.52 14.42
CA GLU A 253 6.25 -4.51 15.53
C GLU A 253 5.57 -4.27 16.89
N GLN A 254 4.44 -3.54 16.91
CA GLN A 254 3.72 -3.19 18.13
C GLN A 254 2.90 -4.36 18.70
N PHE A 255 2.60 -5.35 17.88
CA PHE A 255 1.81 -6.53 18.28
C PHE A 255 2.66 -7.71 18.77
N GLY A 256 3.97 -7.71 18.48
CA GLY A 256 4.84 -8.83 18.77
C GLY A 256 4.46 -10.12 18.00
N VAL A 257 3.79 -9.96 16.87
CA VAL A 257 3.33 -11.03 15.98
C VAL A 257 4.05 -10.92 14.64
N GLU A 258 4.58 -12.03 14.15
CA GLU A 258 5.24 -12.10 12.85
C GLU A 258 4.22 -12.54 11.78
N PRO A 259 3.88 -11.71 10.77
CA PRO A 259 3.15 -12.18 9.61
C PRO A 259 4.05 -12.99 8.68
N ASP A 260 3.47 -13.64 7.69
CA ASP A 260 4.22 -14.39 6.69
C ASP A 260 4.67 -13.49 5.53
N LEU A 261 3.81 -12.54 5.16
CA LEU A 261 4.06 -11.55 4.10
C LEU A 261 3.63 -10.15 4.57
N PHE A 262 4.33 -9.15 4.07
CA PHE A 262 3.94 -7.74 4.12
C PHE A 262 3.64 -7.23 2.73
N THR A 263 2.59 -6.40 2.58
CA THR A 263 2.44 -5.52 1.43
C THR A 263 2.80 -4.09 1.82
N VAL A 264 3.60 -3.42 1.00
CA VAL A 264 4.11 -2.07 1.25
C VAL A 264 3.90 -1.17 0.04
N ALA A 265 3.65 0.10 0.27
CA ALA A 265 3.53 1.13 -0.77
C ALA A 265 3.61 2.54 -0.15
N LYS A 266 2.98 3.52 -0.76
CA LYS A 266 2.83 4.91 -0.24
C LYS A 266 4.16 5.50 0.22
N SER A 267 4.45 5.45 1.52
CA SER A 267 5.59 6.13 2.12
C SER A 267 6.96 5.54 1.76
N ILE A 268 7.02 4.32 1.22
CA ILE A 268 8.27 3.69 0.80
C ILE A 268 9.06 4.54 -0.20
N ALA A 269 8.37 5.35 -1.00
CA ALA A 269 8.98 6.06 -2.12
C ALA A 269 8.95 7.59 -2.02
N GLY A 270 8.58 8.16 -0.86
CA GLY A 270 8.55 9.61 -0.68
C GLY A 270 7.66 10.36 -1.68
N GLY A 271 6.57 9.74 -2.13
CA GLY A 271 5.58 10.34 -3.04
C GLY A 271 5.59 9.80 -4.48
N LEU A 272 6.52 8.93 -4.83
CA LEU A 272 6.59 8.31 -6.17
C LEU A 272 5.86 6.94 -6.19
N PRO A 273 5.42 6.44 -7.37
CA PRO A 273 4.79 5.14 -7.48
C PRO A 273 5.79 4.01 -7.21
N LEU A 274 5.67 3.34 -6.07
CA LEU A 274 6.40 2.12 -5.71
C LEU A 274 5.58 1.34 -4.69
N SER A 275 5.61 0.03 -4.80
CA SER A 275 5.06 -0.89 -3.84
C SER A 275 5.86 -2.19 -3.84
N GLY A 276 5.63 -3.05 -2.87
CA GLY A 276 6.31 -4.33 -2.81
C GLY A 276 5.59 -5.35 -1.95
N VAL A 277 6.00 -6.59 -2.16
CA VAL A 277 5.73 -7.70 -1.25
C VAL A 277 7.06 -8.15 -0.67
N VAL A 278 7.10 -8.33 0.64
CA VAL A 278 8.26 -8.84 1.34
C VAL A 278 7.82 -9.86 2.37
N GLY A 279 8.56 -10.94 2.54
CA GLY A 279 8.24 -11.96 3.52
C GLY A 279 9.13 -13.19 3.42
N ARG A 280 8.71 -14.27 4.11
CA ARG A 280 9.49 -15.52 4.24
C ARG A 280 9.90 -16.05 2.88
N SER A 281 11.18 -16.26 2.66
CA SER A 281 11.72 -16.68 1.35
C SER A 281 11.08 -17.94 0.80
N LYS A 282 10.75 -18.91 1.66
CA LYS A 282 10.06 -20.14 1.26
C LYS A 282 8.70 -19.88 0.60
N ILE A 283 7.97 -18.87 1.09
CA ILE A 283 6.67 -18.46 0.54
C ILE A 283 6.88 -17.63 -0.72
N MET A 284 7.79 -16.66 -0.68
CA MET A 284 8.09 -15.78 -1.81
C MET A 284 8.58 -16.53 -3.05
N ASP A 285 9.34 -17.61 -2.87
CA ASP A 285 9.86 -18.46 -3.96
C ASP A 285 8.87 -19.51 -4.48
N ALA A 286 7.66 -19.58 -3.95
CA ALA A 286 6.65 -20.53 -4.44
C ALA A 286 6.15 -20.21 -5.86
N ALA A 287 6.14 -18.94 -6.24
CA ALA A 287 5.75 -18.53 -7.59
C ALA A 287 6.85 -18.91 -8.60
N HIS A 288 6.43 -19.53 -9.72
CA HIS A 288 7.35 -19.86 -10.81
C HIS A 288 7.96 -18.62 -11.46
N VAL A 289 9.13 -18.79 -12.08
CA VAL A 289 9.82 -17.70 -12.80
C VAL A 289 8.90 -17.09 -13.86
N GLY A 290 8.76 -15.76 -13.83
CA GLY A 290 7.84 -15.01 -14.71
C GLY A 290 6.37 -15.00 -14.23
N GLY A 291 6.03 -15.69 -13.14
CA GLY A 291 4.66 -15.71 -12.59
C GLY A 291 4.23 -14.43 -11.88
N ILE A 292 5.18 -13.64 -11.41
CA ILE A 292 4.96 -12.35 -10.75
C ILE A 292 5.84 -11.28 -11.35
N GLY A 293 5.40 -10.04 -11.34
CA GLY A 293 6.17 -8.91 -11.84
C GLY A 293 5.29 -7.86 -12.54
N CYS A 294 5.91 -6.76 -12.88
CA CYS A 294 5.34 -5.68 -13.69
C CYS A 294 6.44 -5.06 -14.54
N LEU A 295 6.15 -4.76 -15.80
CA LEU A 295 7.11 -4.18 -16.74
C LEU A 295 7.63 -2.82 -16.25
N LEU A 296 6.73 -1.91 -15.88
CA LEU A 296 7.09 -0.52 -15.54
C LEU A 296 7.81 -0.40 -14.19
N TYR A 297 7.49 -1.25 -13.23
CA TYR A 297 8.11 -1.22 -11.93
C TYR A 297 9.59 -1.63 -11.99
N THR A 298 10.00 -2.33 -13.03
CA THR A 298 11.40 -2.71 -13.26
C THR A 298 12.28 -1.55 -13.74
N SER A 299 11.73 -0.34 -13.84
CA SER A 299 12.54 0.87 -14.02
C SER A 299 13.28 1.19 -12.72
N PRO A 300 14.59 1.50 -12.78
CA PRO A 300 15.31 1.99 -11.62
C PRO A 300 14.66 3.30 -11.17
N SER A 301 14.36 3.36 -9.91
CA SER A 301 13.79 4.56 -9.32
C SER A 301 14.78 5.20 -8.38
N PRO A 302 14.91 6.52 -8.37
CA PRO A 302 15.72 7.26 -7.41
C PRO A 302 15.38 6.97 -5.94
N ARG A 303 14.21 6.38 -5.71
CA ARG A 303 13.71 5.96 -4.38
C ARG A 303 14.42 4.73 -3.85
N ASP A 304 14.99 3.90 -4.74
CA ASP A 304 15.62 2.63 -4.37
C ASP A 304 16.90 2.84 -3.56
N LEU A 305 17.37 4.07 -3.47
CA LEU A 305 18.69 4.36 -2.97
C LEU A 305 18.79 4.77 -1.50
N ARG A 306 17.70 5.05 -0.78
CA ARG A 306 17.81 5.42 0.66
C ARG A 306 16.50 5.21 1.45
N LEU A 307 16.39 4.07 2.12
CA LEU A 307 15.65 3.94 3.36
C LEU A 307 16.56 4.24 4.54
#